data_dc1cd62744bccb464f02efb0f4fbfc5a
#
_entry.id   dc1cd62744bccb464f02efb0f4fbfc5a
#
_cell.length_a   1.000
_cell.length_b   1.000
_cell.length_c   1.000
_cell.angle_alpha   90.00
_cell.angle_beta   90.00
_cell.angle_gamma   90.00
#
_symmetry.space_group_name_H-M   'P 1'
#
loop_
_entity.id
_entity.type
_entity.pdbx_description
1 polymer ?
#
loop_
_entity_poly.entity_id
_entity_poly.type
_entity_poly.pdbx_seq_one_letter_code
_entity_poly.pdbx_strand_id
1 'polypeptide(L)'
;MPILQWFLLFLLSLLISLIFLWLHLPAAMLLGPMIAGIVLSLRGSSLQLPRGIFLAAQAILGCMIAQNLTGSILTTLALYWPVVLLVLLVTLLSSAVVGWLLVRYSLLPGNTGAWGSSPGGAAAMVAMAQDYGADIRLVAFMQYLRVLFVAGAAVLVTRLILGDSAAAVSQQLVWFPPPSGNLLSTLLLAIVAGIAGRLMRIPSGTMLLPMLAGALLHSHGIIEIELPEWLLAMAYMAIGWRIGLGFDKQVFFMALRPLPQILFSIFALMAICAAMAWGMAHYMQIDFMTAYLATSPGGLDTVAAIAAGSSADMALIMAMQTLRLFSILLTGPAVARFISAYAPKQPL
;
A
#
# COMPACT_ATOMS: atom_id res chain seq x y z
N MET A 1 0.03 -18.96 28.50
CA MET A 1 1.43 -19.24 28.07
C MET A 1 1.76 -18.36 26.86
N PRO A 2 2.23 -17.12 27.04
CA PRO A 2 2.42 -16.18 25.95
C PRO A 2 3.50 -16.61 24.94
N ILE A 3 4.58 -17.23 25.39
CA ILE A 3 5.69 -17.64 24.51
C ILE A 3 5.24 -18.65 23.45
N LEU A 4 4.44 -19.64 23.83
CA LEU A 4 3.90 -20.64 22.91
C LEU A 4 2.98 -19.99 21.86
N GLN A 5 2.17 -18.99 22.25
CA GLN A 5 1.29 -18.27 21.32
C GLN A 5 2.11 -17.43 20.33
N TRP A 6 3.21 -16.78 20.73
CA TRP A 6 4.11 -16.07 19.83
C TRP A 6 4.81 -17.02 18.84
N PHE A 7 5.27 -18.17 19.33
CA PHE A 7 5.86 -19.19 18.46
C PHE A 7 4.86 -19.71 17.43
N LEU A 8 3.63 -20.01 17.89
CA LEU A 8 2.56 -20.48 17.01
C LEU A 8 2.17 -19.42 15.98
N LEU A 9 2.10 -18.14 16.40
CA LEU A 9 1.83 -17.01 15.52
C LEU A 9 2.91 -16.89 14.43
N PHE A 10 4.18 -16.99 14.81
CA PHE A 10 5.29 -16.90 13.86
C PHE A 10 5.26 -18.06 12.85
N LEU A 11 5.11 -19.30 13.35
CA LEU A 11 5.07 -20.49 12.50
C LEU A 11 3.89 -20.44 11.51
N LEU A 12 2.71 -20.07 11.99
CA LEU A 12 1.51 -19.95 11.16
C LEU A 12 1.66 -18.82 10.13
N SER A 13 2.26 -17.69 10.52
CA SER A 13 2.58 -16.58 9.63
C SER A 13 3.50 -17.03 8.49
N LEU A 14 4.57 -17.73 8.82
CA LEU A 14 5.52 -18.25 7.84
C LEU A 14 4.85 -19.22 6.88
N LEU A 15 4.09 -20.17 7.40
CA LEU A 15 3.38 -21.18 6.59
C LEU A 15 2.41 -20.51 5.59
N ILE A 16 1.55 -19.60 6.08
CA ILE A 16 0.58 -18.93 5.21
C ILE A 16 1.28 -18.03 4.19
N SER A 17 2.34 -17.31 4.59
CA SER A 17 3.12 -16.48 3.67
C SER A 17 3.76 -17.31 2.57
N LEU A 18 4.33 -18.48 2.88
CA LEU A 18 4.93 -19.39 1.90
C LEU A 18 3.87 -19.94 0.91
N ILE A 19 2.69 -20.31 1.41
CA ILE A 19 1.58 -20.73 0.56
C ILE A 19 1.17 -19.60 -0.38
N PHE A 20 1.07 -18.36 0.11
CA PHE A 20 0.69 -17.21 -0.69
C PHE A 20 1.77 -16.83 -1.72
N LEU A 21 3.05 -16.97 -1.38
CA LEU A 21 4.14 -16.80 -2.33
C LEU A 21 4.08 -17.86 -3.43
N TRP A 22 3.81 -19.12 -3.07
CA TRP A 22 3.66 -20.19 -4.03
C TRP A 22 2.46 -19.99 -4.97
N LEU A 23 1.36 -19.42 -4.45
CA LEU A 23 0.19 -19.04 -5.23
C LEU A 23 0.37 -17.72 -6.00
N HIS A 24 1.55 -17.09 -5.93
CA HIS A 24 1.86 -15.78 -6.54
C HIS A 24 0.86 -14.67 -6.12
N LEU A 25 0.35 -14.74 -4.88
CA LEU A 25 -0.56 -13.71 -4.37
C LEU A 25 0.21 -12.44 -3.99
N PRO A 26 -0.34 -11.25 -4.31
CA PRO A 26 0.28 -9.99 -3.93
C PRO A 26 0.30 -9.80 -2.41
N ALA A 27 1.30 -9.08 -1.92
CA ALA A 27 1.46 -8.76 -0.49
C ALA A 27 1.48 -9.99 0.45
N ALA A 28 1.96 -11.16 -0.02
CA ALA A 28 2.00 -12.42 0.74
C ALA A 28 2.66 -12.28 2.11
N MET A 29 3.77 -11.51 2.21
CA MET A 29 4.52 -11.26 3.44
C MET A 29 3.79 -10.42 4.49
N LEU A 30 2.70 -9.77 4.10
CA LEU A 30 1.83 -9.03 5.02
C LEU A 30 0.54 -9.79 5.29
N LEU A 31 -0.09 -10.32 4.24
CA LEU A 31 -1.36 -11.06 4.35
C LEU A 31 -1.22 -12.34 5.18
N GLY A 32 -0.10 -13.06 5.04
CA GLY A 32 0.16 -14.27 5.83
C GLY A 32 0.13 -14.00 7.34
N PRO A 33 0.97 -13.10 7.86
CA PRO A 33 0.95 -12.71 9.26
C PRO A 33 -0.37 -12.09 9.73
N MET A 34 -1.04 -11.34 8.87
CA MET A 34 -2.36 -10.77 9.18
C MET A 34 -3.39 -11.88 9.40
N ILE A 35 -3.49 -12.84 8.50
CA ILE A 35 -4.42 -13.98 8.63
C ILE A 35 -4.06 -14.85 9.84
N ALA A 36 -2.77 -15.13 10.06
CA ALA A 36 -2.32 -15.85 11.24
C ALA A 36 -2.77 -15.14 12.52
N GLY A 37 -2.61 -13.81 12.59
CA GLY A 37 -3.07 -12.98 13.69
C GLY A 37 -4.59 -13.06 13.89
N ILE A 38 -5.37 -12.96 12.82
CA ILE A 38 -6.84 -13.11 12.84
C ILE A 38 -7.24 -14.47 13.42
N VAL A 39 -6.65 -15.55 12.91
CA VAL A 39 -6.96 -16.93 13.34
C VAL A 39 -6.69 -17.10 14.84
N LEU A 40 -5.53 -16.62 15.33
CA LEU A 40 -5.21 -16.69 16.76
C LEU A 40 -6.13 -15.82 17.60
N SER A 41 -6.43 -14.61 17.16
CA SER A 41 -7.30 -13.68 17.88
C SER A 41 -8.73 -14.22 18.00
N LEU A 42 -9.28 -14.78 16.92
CA LEU A 42 -10.60 -15.45 16.93
C LEU A 42 -10.64 -16.68 17.84
N ARG A 43 -9.48 -17.33 18.10
CA ARG A 43 -9.32 -18.43 19.06
C ARG A 43 -9.08 -17.96 20.49
N GLY A 44 -9.18 -16.66 20.77
CA GLY A 44 -9.07 -16.09 22.12
C GLY A 44 -7.64 -15.77 22.55
N SER A 45 -6.71 -15.55 21.63
CA SER A 45 -5.37 -15.05 21.95
C SER A 45 -5.46 -13.59 22.46
N SER A 46 -4.73 -13.29 23.54
CA SER A 46 -4.59 -11.94 24.10
C SER A 46 -3.28 -11.26 23.71
N LEU A 47 -2.58 -11.76 22.69
CA LEU A 47 -1.31 -11.21 22.22
C LEU A 47 -1.53 -9.79 21.68
N GLN A 48 -0.60 -8.90 22.02
CA GLN A 48 -0.57 -7.54 21.48
C GLN A 48 0.84 -7.20 21.03
N LEU A 49 0.96 -6.66 19.81
CA LEU A 49 2.25 -6.20 19.30
C LEU A 49 2.69 -4.93 20.04
N PRO A 50 3.91 -4.88 20.62
CA PRO A 50 4.43 -3.66 21.21
C PRO A 50 4.45 -2.49 20.25
N ARG A 51 4.00 -1.31 20.71
CA ARG A 51 3.91 -0.10 19.87
C ARG A 51 5.24 0.28 19.21
N GLY A 52 6.36 0.05 19.90
CA GLY A 52 7.70 0.35 19.35
C GLY A 52 8.02 -0.43 18.08
N ILE A 53 7.65 -1.73 18.03
CA ILE A 53 7.86 -2.58 16.84
C ILE A 53 7.03 -2.07 15.66
N PHE A 54 5.78 -1.67 15.90
CA PHE A 54 4.93 -1.09 14.86
C PHE A 54 5.50 0.23 14.32
N LEU A 55 6.01 1.12 15.19
CA LEU A 55 6.64 2.36 14.78
C LEU A 55 7.94 2.14 13.98
N ALA A 56 8.75 1.15 14.38
CA ALA A 56 9.94 0.76 13.61
C ALA A 56 9.56 0.26 12.21
N ALA A 57 8.53 -0.57 12.11
CA ALA A 57 8.01 -1.02 10.83
C ALA A 57 7.51 0.15 9.95
N GLN A 58 6.84 1.14 10.54
CA GLN A 58 6.44 2.36 9.81
C GLN A 58 7.65 3.13 9.26
N ALA A 59 8.73 3.27 10.03
CA ALA A 59 9.93 3.98 9.57
C ALA A 59 10.62 3.24 8.40
N ILE A 60 10.70 1.91 8.46
CA ILE A 60 11.22 1.07 7.38
C ILE A 60 10.37 1.21 6.12
N LEU A 61 9.02 1.19 6.25
CA LEU A 61 8.13 1.44 5.11
C LEU A 61 8.31 2.84 4.52
N GLY A 62 8.57 3.86 5.35
CA GLY A 62 8.89 5.20 4.89
C GLY A 62 10.11 5.20 3.98
N CYS A 63 11.20 4.55 4.39
CA CYS A 63 12.41 4.41 3.56
C CYS A 63 12.14 3.58 2.29
N MET A 64 11.36 2.51 2.37
CA MET A 64 10.97 1.72 1.19
C MET A 64 10.24 2.57 0.14
N ILE A 65 9.33 3.43 0.58
CA ILE A 65 8.61 4.32 -0.35
C ILE A 65 9.58 5.36 -0.93
N ALA A 66 10.50 5.89 -0.12
CA ALA A 66 11.52 6.86 -0.54
C ALA A 66 12.44 6.31 -1.63
N GLN A 67 12.80 5.04 -1.55
CA GLN A 67 13.65 4.35 -2.53
C GLN A 67 13.10 4.43 -3.96
N ASN A 68 11.78 4.54 -4.12
CA ASN A 68 11.14 4.61 -5.43
C ASN A 68 11.26 5.99 -6.09
N LEU A 69 11.71 7.03 -5.38
CA LEU A 69 11.88 8.37 -5.97
C LEU A 69 13.32 8.59 -6.42
N THR A 70 13.59 8.26 -7.67
CA THR A 70 14.91 8.43 -8.31
C THR A 70 14.96 9.67 -9.19
N GLY A 71 16.18 10.13 -9.54
CA GLY A 71 16.37 11.26 -10.45
C GLY A 71 15.77 11.04 -11.85
N SER A 72 15.81 9.81 -12.35
CA SER A 72 15.21 9.43 -13.65
C SER A 72 13.68 9.55 -13.64
N ILE A 73 13.04 9.23 -12.52
CA ILE A 73 11.59 9.42 -12.34
C ILE A 73 11.24 10.90 -12.39
N LEU A 74 12.03 11.76 -11.74
CA LEU A 74 11.81 13.20 -11.76
C LEU A 74 11.88 13.80 -13.18
N THR A 75 12.82 13.36 -14.00
CA THR A 75 12.92 13.79 -15.40
C THR A 75 11.72 13.33 -16.24
N THR A 76 11.27 12.09 -16.07
CA THR A 76 10.06 11.58 -16.74
C THR A 76 8.82 12.35 -16.33
N LEU A 77 8.66 12.65 -15.04
CA LEU A 77 7.56 13.47 -14.54
C LEU A 77 7.57 14.89 -15.12
N ALA A 78 8.76 15.51 -15.24
CA ALA A 78 8.91 16.84 -15.83
C ALA A 78 8.54 16.86 -17.33
N LEU A 79 8.81 15.76 -18.05
CA LEU A 79 8.46 15.66 -19.49
C LEU A 79 6.95 15.52 -19.70
N TYR A 80 6.27 14.72 -18.87
CA TYR A 80 4.84 14.38 -19.04
C TYR A 80 3.94 15.09 -17.99
N TRP A 81 4.40 16.18 -17.37
CA TRP A 81 3.72 16.82 -16.25
C TRP A 81 2.21 17.13 -16.45
N PRO A 82 1.72 17.56 -17.65
CA PRO A 82 0.29 17.88 -17.78
C PRO A 82 -0.59 16.64 -17.66
N VAL A 83 -0.17 15.53 -18.28
CA VAL A 83 -0.90 14.26 -18.24
C VAL A 83 -0.80 13.64 -16.86
N VAL A 84 0.39 13.68 -16.27
CA VAL A 84 0.63 13.21 -14.90
C VAL A 84 -0.28 13.94 -13.91
N LEU A 85 -0.34 15.28 -14.00
CA LEU A 85 -1.19 16.11 -13.15
C LEU A 85 -2.68 15.79 -13.34
N LEU A 86 -3.13 15.65 -14.60
CA LEU A 86 -4.52 15.31 -14.91
C LEU A 86 -4.92 13.95 -14.31
N VAL A 87 -4.13 12.91 -14.56
CA VAL A 87 -4.37 11.55 -14.04
C VAL A 87 -4.39 11.56 -12.51
N LEU A 88 -3.47 12.30 -11.90
CA LEU A 88 -3.37 12.43 -10.46
C LEU A 88 -4.61 13.11 -9.86
N LEU A 89 -5.02 14.24 -10.44
CA LEU A 89 -6.22 14.96 -10.01
C LEU A 89 -7.47 14.09 -10.15
N VAL A 90 -7.66 13.44 -11.29
CA VAL A 90 -8.83 12.56 -11.52
C VAL A 90 -8.80 11.39 -10.52
N THR A 91 -7.65 10.79 -10.26
CA THR A 91 -7.53 9.68 -9.30
C THR A 91 -7.85 10.15 -7.87
N LEU A 92 -7.32 11.30 -7.45
CA LEU A 92 -7.58 11.88 -6.13
C LEU A 92 -9.05 12.25 -5.96
N LEU A 93 -9.64 12.94 -6.93
CA LEU A 93 -11.05 13.34 -6.90
C LEU A 93 -11.98 12.13 -6.91
N SER A 94 -11.74 11.15 -7.77
CA SER A 94 -12.53 9.91 -7.83
C SER A 94 -12.46 9.15 -6.51
N SER A 95 -11.27 9.05 -5.92
CA SER A 95 -11.08 8.44 -4.62
C SER A 95 -11.80 9.21 -3.51
N ALA A 96 -11.73 10.54 -3.51
CA ALA A 96 -12.41 11.38 -2.53
C ALA A 96 -13.94 11.23 -2.63
N VAL A 97 -14.49 11.20 -3.84
CA VAL A 97 -15.92 10.99 -4.08
C VAL A 97 -16.36 9.60 -3.61
N VAL A 98 -15.62 8.56 -4.01
CA VAL A 98 -15.91 7.17 -3.58
C VAL A 98 -15.78 7.02 -2.08
N GLY A 99 -14.73 7.62 -1.48
CA GLY A 99 -14.55 7.64 -0.03
C GLY A 99 -15.68 8.35 0.70
N TRP A 100 -16.12 9.49 0.18
CA TRP A 100 -17.27 10.23 0.72
C TRP A 100 -18.56 9.43 0.62
N LEU A 101 -18.83 8.77 -0.52
CA LEU A 101 -19.99 7.90 -0.70
C LEU A 101 -19.97 6.74 0.32
N LEU A 102 -18.82 6.11 0.53
CA LEU A 102 -18.68 5.04 1.52
C LEU A 102 -18.92 5.55 2.95
N VAL A 103 -18.36 6.70 3.32
CA VAL A 103 -18.58 7.27 4.64
C VAL A 103 -20.06 7.66 4.86
N ARG A 104 -20.74 8.12 3.82
CA ARG A 104 -22.13 8.56 3.92
C ARG A 104 -23.15 7.43 3.88
N TYR A 105 -22.93 6.40 3.05
CA TYR A 105 -23.94 5.38 2.74
C TYR A 105 -23.59 3.97 3.22
N SER A 106 -22.38 3.75 3.77
CA SER A 106 -22.02 2.46 4.33
C SER A 106 -22.06 2.47 5.86
N LEU A 107 -22.00 1.28 6.46
CA LEU A 107 -21.95 1.09 7.91
C LEU A 107 -20.51 1.20 8.48
N LEU A 108 -19.58 1.80 7.72
CA LEU A 108 -18.19 1.95 8.15
C LEU A 108 -18.07 3.08 9.19
N PRO A 109 -17.37 2.85 10.31
CA PRO A 109 -17.26 3.84 11.36
C PRO A 109 -16.34 5.01 10.97
N GLY A 110 -16.74 6.23 11.28
CA GLY A 110 -15.94 7.44 11.16
C GLY A 110 -15.40 7.67 9.72
N ASN A 111 -14.12 7.93 9.61
CA ASN A 111 -13.43 8.18 8.34
C ASN A 111 -12.82 6.92 7.70
N THR A 112 -13.16 5.73 8.20
CA THR A 112 -12.64 4.43 7.73
C THR A 112 -12.88 4.22 6.24
N GLY A 113 -14.06 4.61 5.72
CA GLY A 113 -14.37 4.52 4.29
C GLY A 113 -13.45 5.38 3.42
N ALA A 114 -13.09 6.58 3.86
CA ALA A 114 -12.17 7.47 3.16
C ALA A 114 -10.75 6.89 3.08
N TRP A 115 -10.23 6.37 4.19
CA TRP A 115 -8.92 5.73 4.24
C TRP A 115 -8.88 4.40 3.48
N GLY A 116 -9.96 3.63 3.58
CA GLY A 116 -10.07 2.33 2.91
C GLY A 116 -10.15 2.44 1.38
N SER A 117 -10.79 3.47 0.84
CA SER A 117 -10.95 3.70 -0.61
C SER A 117 -9.77 4.42 -1.26
N SER A 118 -8.91 5.10 -0.49
CA SER A 118 -7.78 5.87 -1.03
C SER A 118 -6.78 4.98 -1.76
N PRO A 119 -6.44 5.23 -3.04
CA PRO A 119 -5.59 4.35 -3.85
C PRO A 119 -4.09 4.60 -3.62
N GLY A 120 -3.68 4.67 -2.36
CA GLY A 120 -2.29 4.72 -1.91
C GLY A 120 -1.67 3.34 -1.73
N GLY A 121 -0.44 3.27 -1.24
CA GLY A 121 0.19 2.02 -0.82
C GLY A 121 -0.57 1.39 0.35
N ALA A 122 -1.09 0.17 0.17
CA ALA A 122 -2.00 -0.43 1.14
C ALA A 122 -1.42 -0.47 2.56
N ALA A 123 -0.17 -0.93 2.70
CA ALA A 123 0.51 -0.98 4.00
C ALA A 123 0.69 0.41 4.64
N ALA A 124 1.05 1.42 3.83
CA ALA A 124 1.22 2.78 4.29
C ALA A 124 -0.12 3.42 4.72
N MET A 125 -1.17 3.25 3.93
CA MET A 125 -2.50 3.75 4.26
C MET A 125 -3.04 3.14 5.55
N VAL A 126 -2.84 1.83 5.74
CA VAL A 126 -3.21 1.13 6.97
C VAL A 126 -2.40 1.63 8.16
N ALA A 127 -1.08 1.81 7.97
CA ALA A 127 -0.22 2.31 9.03
C ALA A 127 -0.60 3.72 9.49
N MET A 128 -0.99 4.60 8.55
CA MET A 128 -1.43 5.97 8.84
C MET A 128 -2.84 6.03 9.44
N ALA A 129 -3.75 5.20 8.98
CA ALA A 129 -5.16 5.24 9.36
C ALA A 129 -5.38 5.25 10.88
N GLN A 130 -4.52 4.55 11.63
CA GLN A 130 -4.58 4.50 13.09
C GLN A 130 -4.36 5.87 13.72
N ASP A 131 -3.43 6.67 13.20
CA ASP A 131 -3.08 7.97 13.76
C ASP A 131 -4.16 9.03 13.48
N TYR A 132 -5.05 8.76 12.51
CA TYR A 132 -6.15 9.62 12.11
C TYR A 132 -7.54 9.12 12.56
N GLY A 133 -7.59 8.15 13.49
CA GLY A 133 -8.81 7.68 14.14
C GLY A 133 -9.71 6.80 13.25
N ALA A 134 -9.18 6.22 12.18
CA ALA A 134 -9.87 5.19 11.42
C ALA A 134 -9.67 3.80 12.03
N ASP A 135 -10.61 2.89 11.78
CA ASP A 135 -10.43 1.49 12.19
C ASP A 135 -9.43 0.80 11.25
N ILE A 136 -8.21 0.59 11.79
CA ILE A 136 -7.09 -0.01 11.05
C ILE A 136 -7.43 -1.37 10.44
N ARG A 137 -8.32 -2.15 11.09
CA ARG A 137 -8.70 -3.50 10.67
C ARG A 137 -9.58 -3.45 9.42
N LEU A 138 -10.58 -2.56 9.44
CA LEU A 138 -11.49 -2.34 8.31
C LEU A 138 -10.77 -1.67 7.14
N VAL A 139 -9.89 -0.69 7.41
CA VAL A 139 -9.04 -0.08 6.37
C VAL A 139 -8.16 -1.14 5.72
N ALA A 140 -7.51 -2.01 6.51
CA ALA A 140 -6.71 -3.09 5.98
C ALA A 140 -7.53 -4.05 5.11
N PHE A 141 -8.69 -4.49 5.58
CA PHE A 141 -9.59 -5.33 4.82
C PHE A 141 -9.94 -4.72 3.45
N MET A 142 -10.35 -3.45 3.41
CA MET A 142 -10.67 -2.73 2.17
C MET A 142 -9.46 -2.60 1.23
N GLN A 143 -8.32 -2.20 1.77
CA GLN A 143 -7.09 -1.97 1.00
C GLN A 143 -6.57 -3.26 0.37
N TYR A 144 -6.52 -4.38 1.14
CA TYR A 144 -6.01 -5.64 0.61
C TYR A 144 -6.99 -6.36 -0.31
N LEU A 145 -8.29 -6.22 -0.05
CA LEU A 145 -9.31 -6.68 -0.98
C LEU A 145 -9.16 -5.97 -2.35
N ARG A 146 -8.93 -4.66 -2.34
CA ARG A 146 -8.66 -3.90 -3.56
C ARG A 146 -7.39 -4.37 -4.27
N VAL A 147 -6.29 -4.54 -3.53
CA VAL A 147 -5.02 -5.02 -4.12
C VAL A 147 -5.23 -6.37 -4.82
N LEU A 148 -5.97 -7.28 -4.21
CA LEU A 148 -6.27 -8.58 -4.79
C LEU A 148 -7.06 -8.47 -6.11
N PHE A 149 -8.13 -7.67 -6.13
CA PHE A 149 -8.94 -7.49 -7.33
C PHE A 149 -8.18 -6.76 -8.44
N VAL A 150 -7.41 -5.72 -8.11
CA VAL A 150 -6.63 -4.97 -9.08
C VAL A 150 -5.50 -5.82 -9.66
N ALA A 151 -4.80 -6.60 -8.84
CA ALA A 151 -3.77 -7.52 -9.30
C ALA A 151 -4.37 -8.61 -10.22
N GLY A 152 -5.49 -9.19 -9.82
CA GLY A 152 -6.20 -10.17 -10.64
C GLY A 152 -6.64 -9.60 -11.98
N ALA A 153 -7.18 -8.39 -12.00
CA ALA A 153 -7.55 -7.71 -13.24
C ALA A 153 -6.34 -7.37 -14.11
N ALA A 154 -5.23 -6.92 -13.51
CA ALA A 154 -4.00 -6.64 -14.26
C ALA A 154 -3.44 -7.90 -14.92
N VAL A 155 -3.41 -9.04 -14.22
CA VAL A 155 -3.03 -10.33 -14.79
C VAL A 155 -3.97 -10.75 -15.92
N LEU A 156 -5.29 -10.57 -15.72
CA LEU A 156 -6.28 -10.88 -16.75
C LEU A 156 -6.09 -10.03 -18.01
N VAL A 157 -5.93 -8.71 -17.87
CA VAL A 157 -5.67 -7.78 -18.97
C VAL A 157 -4.38 -8.16 -19.69
N THR A 158 -3.32 -8.48 -18.96
CA THR A 158 -2.04 -8.93 -19.52
C THR A 158 -2.21 -10.19 -20.36
N ARG A 159 -2.93 -11.19 -19.87
CA ARG A 159 -3.21 -12.43 -20.61
C ARG A 159 -4.06 -12.19 -21.86
N LEU A 160 -5.05 -11.30 -21.79
CA LEU A 160 -5.91 -10.97 -22.94
C LEU A 160 -5.14 -10.22 -24.03
N ILE A 161 -4.14 -9.40 -23.66
CA ILE A 161 -3.36 -8.62 -24.64
C ILE A 161 -2.17 -9.39 -25.18
N LEU A 162 -1.40 -10.07 -24.32
CA LEU A 162 -0.15 -10.74 -24.67
C LEU A 162 -0.30 -12.25 -24.92
N GLY A 163 -1.46 -12.83 -24.64
CA GLY A 163 -1.69 -14.28 -24.71
C GLY A 163 -0.86 -15.04 -23.66
N ASP A 164 -0.60 -16.32 -23.94
CA ASP A 164 0.17 -17.21 -23.04
C ASP A 164 1.68 -16.91 -23.03
N SER A 165 2.14 -15.94 -23.84
CA SER A 165 3.55 -15.49 -23.90
C SER A 165 3.96 -14.65 -22.66
N ALA A 166 3.04 -14.27 -21.81
CA ALA A 166 3.31 -13.60 -20.55
C ALA A 166 3.90 -14.59 -19.52
N ALA A 167 5.15 -15.00 -19.73
CA ALA A 167 5.90 -15.70 -18.70
C ALA A 167 6.01 -14.76 -17.49
N ALA A 168 5.49 -15.18 -16.34
CA ALA A 168 5.71 -14.49 -15.10
C ALA A 168 7.20 -14.36 -14.87
N VAL A 169 7.75 -13.15 -15.04
CA VAL A 169 9.12 -12.85 -14.63
C VAL A 169 9.11 -12.98 -13.11
N SER A 170 9.55 -14.14 -12.63
CA SER A 170 9.81 -14.32 -11.20
C SER A 170 11.00 -13.42 -10.87
N GLN A 171 10.75 -12.29 -10.21
CA GLN A 171 11.82 -11.52 -9.60
C GLN A 171 12.53 -12.47 -8.63
N GLN A 172 13.82 -12.70 -8.87
CA GLN A 172 14.65 -13.45 -7.94
C GLN A 172 14.83 -12.59 -6.69
N LEU A 173 14.05 -12.90 -5.64
CA LEU A 173 14.17 -12.28 -4.33
C LEU A 173 15.53 -12.62 -3.72
N VAL A 174 16.42 -11.63 -3.63
CA VAL A 174 17.69 -11.77 -2.94
C VAL A 174 17.47 -11.49 -1.46
N TRP A 175 17.20 -12.56 -0.70
CA TRP A 175 16.88 -12.46 0.72
C TRP A 175 18.01 -11.86 1.55
N PHE A 176 19.24 -12.25 1.28
CA PHE A 176 20.42 -11.83 2.03
C PHE A 176 21.47 -11.26 1.07
N PRO A 177 21.33 -9.97 0.69
CA PRO A 177 22.40 -9.31 -0.06
C PRO A 177 23.68 -9.21 0.79
N PRO A 178 24.87 -9.09 0.17
CA PRO A 178 26.08 -8.86 0.92
C PRO A 178 25.98 -7.57 1.74
N PRO A 179 26.54 -7.53 2.96
CA PRO A 179 26.46 -6.36 3.82
C PRO A 179 27.11 -5.16 3.14
N SER A 180 26.36 -4.09 3.00
CA SER A 180 26.82 -2.81 2.43
C SER A 180 26.73 -1.69 3.48
N GLY A 181 27.53 -0.63 3.29
CA GLY A 181 27.42 0.58 4.09
C GLY A 181 26.07 1.28 3.94
N ASN A 182 25.37 1.03 2.84
CA ASN A 182 24.08 1.64 2.50
C ASN A 182 22.96 1.18 3.43
N LEU A 183 23.00 -0.08 3.89
CA LEU A 183 22.04 -0.57 4.88
C LEU A 183 22.17 0.22 6.19
N LEU A 184 23.38 0.50 6.65
CA LEU A 184 23.60 1.26 7.87
C LEU A 184 23.07 2.70 7.74
N SER A 185 23.37 3.38 6.63
CA SER A 185 22.86 4.72 6.35
C SER A 185 21.33 4.75 6.27
N THR A 186 20.71 3.74 5.67
CA THR A 186 19.25 3.57 5.60
C THR A 186 18.64 3.37 6.99
N LEU A 187 19.24 2.52 7.84
CA LEU A 187 18.77 2.31 9.21
C LEU A 187 18.91 3.57 10.07
N LEU A 188 20.04 4.29 9.93
CA LEU A 188 20.23 5.58 10.61
C LEU A 188 19.18 6.60 10.19
N LEU A 189 18.91 6.70 8.89
CA LEU A 189 17.84 7.55 8.36
C LEU A 189 16.49 7.18 8.95
N ALA A 190 16.13 5.89 8.95
CA ALA A 190 14.87 5.40 9.50
C ALA A 190 14.72 5.74 11.00
N ILE A 191 15.78 5.55 11.78
CA ILE A 191 15.78 5.82 13.22
C ILE A 191 15.70 7.33 13.48
N VAL A 192 16.62 8.11 12.90
CA VAL A 192 16.72 9.55 13.17
C VAL A 192 15.47 10.29 12.69
N ALA A 193 15.06 10.09 11.44
CA ALA A 193 13.87 10.72 10.90
C ALA A 193 12.59 10.19 11.57
N GLY A 194 12.51 8.88 11.89
CA GLY A 194 11.38 8.32 12.60
C GLY A 194 11.22 8.89 14.01
N ILE A 195 12.31 9.04 14.76
CA ILE A 195 12.30 9.68 16.09
C ILE A 195 11.94 11.18 15.95
N ALA A 196 12.52 11.89 15.00
CA ALA A 196 12.22 13.31 14.76
C ALA A 196 10.72 13.50 14.44
N GLY A 197 10.13 12.68 13.58
CA GLY A 197 8.70 12.72 13.25
C GLY A 197 7.80 12.50 14.46
N ARG A 198 8.21 11.61 15.37
CA ARG A 198 7.51 11.38 16.63
C ARG A 198 7.63 12.56 17.59
N LEU A 199 8.84 13.14 17.74
CA LEU A 199 9.10 14.29 18.61
C LEU A 199 8.36 15.54 18.13
N MET A 200 8.27 15.75 16.82
CA MET A 200 7.51 16.84 16.21
C MET A 200 5.98 16.65 16.33
N ARG A 201 5.52 15.52 16.89
CA ARG A 201 4.09 15.17 17.04
C ARG A 201 3.31 15.22 15.72
N ILE A 202 3.99 14.97 14.60
CA ILE A 202 3.33 14.86 13.30
C ILE A 202 2.57 13.54 13.25
N PRO A 203 1.26 13.55 12.95
CA PRO A 203 0.54 12.30 12.74
C PRO A 203 1.20 11.48 11.62
N SER A 204 1.46 10.20 11.89
CA SER A 204 2.24 9.31 11.03
C SER A 204 3.66 9.82 10.70
N GLY A 205 4.19 10.76 11.47
CA GLY A 205 5.52 11.36 11.27
C GLY A 205 6.64 10.32 11.28
N THR A 206 6.48 9.23 12.03
CA THR A 206 7.42 8.10 12.05
C THR A 206 7.57 7.42 10.68
N MET A 207 6.58 7.52 9.80
CA MET A 207 6.65 7.02 8.42
C MET A 207 6.93 8.17 7.44
N LEU A 208 6.22 9.31 7.58
CA LEU A 208 6.29 10.41 6.63
C LEU A 208 7.66 11.10 6.61
N LEU A 209 8.31 11.28 7.77
CA LEU A 209 9.62 11.94 7.81
C LEU A 209 10.73 11.10 7.17
N PRO A 210 10.90 9.79 7.47
CA PRO A 210 11.83 8.94 6.72
C PRO A 210 11.53 8.89 5.22
N MET A 211 10.26 8.90 4.83
CA MET A 211 9.85 8.94 3.43
C MET A 211 10.33 10.22 2.74
N LEU A 212 10.03 11.39 3.31
CA LEU A 212 10.37 12.67 2.68
C LEU A 212 11.88 12.94 2.71
N ALA A 213 12.53 12.74 3.86
CA ALA A 213 13.97 12.93 3.98
C ALA A 213 14.73 11.91 3.12
N GLY A 214 14.28 10.65 3.11
CA GLY A 214 14.85 9.60 2.28
C GLY A 214 14.72 9.91 0.79
N ALA A 215 13.54 10.35 0.34
CA ALA A 215 13.30 10.72 -1.04
C ALA A 215 14.21 11.87 -1.50
N LEU A 216 14.38 12.91 -0.66
CA LEU A 216 15.29 14.02 -0.93
C LEU A 216 16.76 13.56 -1.00
N LEU A 217 17.23 12.83 -0.01
CA LEU A 217 18.62 12.38 0.04
C LEU A 217 18.94 11.37 -1.07
N HIS A 218 18.02 10.46 -1.37
CA HIS A 218 18.19 9.45 -2.42
C HIS A 218 18.14 10.05 -3.82
N SER A 219 17.21 10.95 -4.10
CA SER A 219 17.10 11.61 -5.41
C SER A 219 18.31 12.47 -5.77
N HIS A 220 19.01 13.04 -4.76
CA HIS A 220 20.24 13.80 -4.94
C HIS A 220 21.51 12.93 -4.91
N GLY A 221 21.37 11.60 -4.76
CA GLY A 221 22.51 10.69 -4.69
C GLY A 221 23.38 10.80 -3.43
N ILE A 222 22.85 11.43 -2.34
CA ILE A 222 23.59 11.59 -1.07
C ILE A 222 23.57 10.28 -0.29
N ILE A 223 22.47 9.54 -0.34
CA ILE A 223 22.30 8.22 0.30
C ILE A 223 21.65 7.29 -0.72
N GLU A 224 22.20 6.10 -0.86
CA GLU A 224 21.53 4.99 -1.53
C GLU A 224 20.73 4.22 -0.49
N ILE A 225 19.40 4.18 -0.67
CA ILE A 225 18.52 3.43 0.23
C ILE A 225 18.59 1.97 -0.15
N GLU A 226 19.02 1.15 0.79
CA GLU A 226 19.08 -0.30 0.64
C GLU A 226 18.26 -0.97 1.75
N LEU A 227 17.28 -1.75 1.34
CA LEU A 227 16.39 -2.49 2.23
C LEU A 227 16.37 -3.95 1.80
N PRO A 228 17.10 -4.82 2.51
CA PRO A 228 17.07 -6.26 2.27
C PRO A 228 15.65 -6.83 2.45
N GLU A 229 15.32 -7.85 1.67
CA GLU A 229 13.99 -8.49 1.68
C GLU A 229 13.59 -9.03 3.05
N TRP A 230 14.55 -9.56 3.82
CA TRP A 230 14.29 -10.03 5.18
C TRP A 230 13.83 -8.90 6.12
N LEU A 231 14.37 -7.69 5.95
CA LEU A 231 14.01 -6.53 6.78
C LEU A 231 12.61 -6.02 6.40
N LEU A 232 12.30 -5.97 5.11
CA LEU A 232 10.97 -5.64 4.61
C LEU A 232 9.94 -6.69 5.07
N ALA A 233 10.27 -7.98 5.00
CA ALA A 233 9.42 -9.06 5.48
C ALA A 233 9.11 -8.92 6.97
N MET A 234 10.09 -8.56 7.80
CA MET A 234 9.88 -8.28 9.23
C MET A 234 8.96 -7.06 9.45
N ALA A 235 9.14 -5.99 8.69
CA ALA A 235 8.28 -4.81 8.77
C ALA A 235 6.83 -5.13 8.36
N TYR A 236 6.63 -5.85 7.27
CA TYR A 236 5.32 -6.32 6.83
C TYR A 236 4.68 -7.27 7.83
N MET A 237 5.47 -8.20 8.41
CA MET A 237 5.01 -9.11 9.45
C MET A 237 4.51 -8.35 10.68
N ALA A 238 5.25 -7.34 11.15
CA ALA A 238 4.85 -6.52 12.29
C ALA A 238 3.54 -5.77 12.02
N ILE A 239 3.35 -5.22 10.82
CA ILE A 239 2.11 -4.56 10.43
C ILE A 239 0.97 -5.58 10.32
N GLY A 240 1.21 -6.72 9.69
CA GLY A 240 0.22 -7.80 9.59
C GLY A 240 -0.26 -8.28 10.97
N TRP A 241 0.65 -8.51 11.90
CA TRP A 241 0.31 -8.87 13.29
C TRP A 241 -0.47 -7.77 14.00
N ARG A 242 -0.07 -6.50 13.83
CA ARG A 242 -0.78 -5.37 14.44
C ARG A 242 -2.25 -5.32 14.02
N ILE A 243 -2.52 -5.60 12.74
CA ILE A 243 -3.86 -5.65 12.17
C ILE A 243 -4.58 -6.93 12.65
N GLY A 244 -3.97 -8.09 12.40
CA GLY A 244 -4.59 -9.39 12.61
C GLY A 244 -4.94 -9.68 14.07
N LEU A 245 -4.04 -9.37 15.00
CA LEU A 245 -4.28 -9.53 16.43
C LEU A 245 -5.35 -8.57 16.98
N GLY A 246 -5.68 -7.51 16.22
CA GLY A 246 -6.77 -6.61 16.57
C GLY A 246 -8.15 -7.09 16.14
N PHE A 247 -8.26 -8.16 15.32
CA PHE A 247 -9.56 -8.69 14.90
C PHE A 247 -10.20 -9.51 16.01
N ASP A 248 -11.48 -9.25 16.26
CA ASP A 248 -12.36 -10.12 17.04
C ASP A 248 -13.57 -10.55 16.18
N LYS A 249 -14.42 -11.40 16.74
CA LYS A 249 -15.62 -11.88 16.01
C LYS A 249 -16.55 -10.75 15.59
N GLN A 250 -16.69 -9.74 16.43
CA GLN A 250 -17.56 -8.60 16.14
C GLN A 250 -17.03 -7.78 14.96
N VAL A 251 -15.73 -7.48 14.94
CA VAL A 251 -15.08 -6.77 13.85
C VAL A 251 -15.10 -7.56 12.54
N PHE A 252 -14.95 -8.89 12.63
CA PHE A 252 -15.03 -9.75 11.44
C PHE A 252 -16.40 -9.64 10.76
N PHE A 253 -17.50 -9.78 11.53
CA PHE A 253 -18.84 -9.61 10.98
C PHE A 253 -19.13 -8.17 10.54
N MET A 254 -18.56 -7.18 11.24
CA MET A 254 -18.69 -5.77 10.85
C MET A 254 -18.01 -5.49 9.50
N ALA A 255 -16.91 -6.16 9.18
CA ALA A 255 -16.22 -6.05 7.90
C ALA A 255 -17.01 -6.66 6.73
N LEU A 256 -17.80 -7.70 6.97
CA LEU A 256 -18.58 -8.38 5.94
C LEU A 256 -19.85 -7.62 5.54
N ARG A 257 -20.46 -6.85 6.45
CA ARG A 257 -21.71 -6.12 6.18
C ARG A 257 -21.58 -5.10 5.03
N PRO A 258 -20.56 -4.22 4.99
CA PRO A 258 -20.37 -3.27 3.90
C PRO A 258 -19.67 -3.87 2.66
N LEU A 259 -19.45 -5.19 2.61
CA LEU A 259 -18.72 -5.83 1.52
C LEU A 259 -19.27 -5.48 0.12
N PRO A 260 -20.59 -5.48 -0.16
CA PRO A 260 -21.10 -5.11 -1.49
C PRO A 260 -20.73 -3.66 -1.87
N GLN A 261 -20.82 -2.71 -0.91
CA GLN A 261 -20.43 -1.32 -1.16
C GLN A 261 -18.93 -1.17 -1.39
N ILE A 262 -18.12 -1.93 -0.63
CA ILE A 262 -16.66 -1.98 -0.80
C ILE A 262 -16.30 -2.52 -2.20
N LEU A 263 -16.90 -3.63 -2.61
CA LEU A 263 -16.69 -4.19 -3.94
C LEU A 263 -17.11 -3.22 -5.05
N PHE A 264 -18.27 -2.60 -4.91
CA PHE A 264 -18.72 -1.58 -5.85
C PHE A 264 -17.71 -0.42 -5.94
N SER A 265 -17.18 0.05 -4.82
CA SER A 265 -16.17 1.11 -4.79
C SER A 265 -14.86 0.71 -5.49
N ILE A 266 -14.42 -0.55 -5.32
CA ILE A 266 -13.23 -1.08 -5.98
C ILE A 266 -13.44 -1.12 -7.50
N PHE A 267 -14.55 -1.71 -7.96
CA PHE A 267 -14.85 -1.81 -9.39
C PHE A 267 -15.09 -0.43 -10.04
N ALA A 268 -15.73 0.50 -9.34
CA ALA A 268 -15.90 1.86 -9.81
C ALA A 268 -14.56 2.58 -10.04
N LEU A 269 -13.64 2.49 -9.05
CA LEU A 269 -12.29 3.04 -9.19
C LEU A 269 -11.50 2.36 -10.32
N MET A 270 -11.61 1.04 -10.47
CA MET A 270 -10.97 0.31 -11.56
C MET A 270 -11.49 0.75 -12.91
N ALA A 271 -12.81 0.93 -13.05
CA ALA A 271 -13.43 1.39 -14.30
C ALA A 271 -12.99 2.82 -14.66
N ILE A 272 -12.92 3.73 -13.68
CA ILE A 272 -12.40 5.09 -13.89
C ILE A 272 -10.94 5.05 -14.33
N CYS A 273 -10.10 4.24 -13.69
CA CYS A 273 -8.69 4.08 -14.07
C CYS A 273 -8.54 3.47 -15.47
N ALA A 274 -9.38 2.50 -15.84
CA ALA A 274 -9.39 1.92 -17.18
C ALA A 274 -9.82 2.94 -18.26
N ALA A 275 -10.81 3.78 -17.96
CA ALA A 275 -11.21 4.88 -18.85
C ALA A 275 -10.09 5.91 -19.01
N MET A 276 -9.38 6.26 -17.93
CA MET A 276 -8.19 7.12 -18.02
C MET A 276 -7.07 6.48 -18.84
N ALA A 277 -6.84 5.17 -18.66
CA ALA A 277 -5.87 4.42 -19.45
C ALA A 277 -6.17 4.47 -20.95
N TRP A 278 -7.44 4.26 -21.30
CA TRP A 278 -7.88 4.37 -22.70
C TRP A 278 -7.64 5.77 -23.27
N GLY A 279 -8.03 6.81 -22.53
CA GLY A 279 -7.78 8.19 -22.92
C GLY A 279 -6.30 8.50 -23.08
N MET A 280 -5.47 8.10 -22.12
CA MET A 280 -4.02 8.29 -22.14
C MET A 280 -3.36 7.57 -23.31
N ALA A 281 -3.74 6.31 -23.57
CA ALA A 281 -3.25 5.55 -24.71
C ALA A 281 -3.59 6.23 -26.05
N HIS A 282 -4.81 6.75 -26.16
CA HIS A 282 -5.27 7.41 -27.39
C HIS A 282 -4.57 8.77 -27.63
N TYR A 283 -4.49 9.63 -26.60
CA TYR A 283 -3.94 10.97 -26.76
C TYR A 283 -2.40 11.00 -26.79
N MET A 284 -1.72 10.14 -26.04
CA MET A 284 -0.27 10.09 -26.01
C MET A 284 0.32 9.12 -27.05
N GLN A 285 -0.52 8.35 -27.76
CA GLN A 285 -0.09 7.32 -28.71
C GLN A 285 0.85 6.29 -28.08
N ILE A 286 0.62 5.97 -26.80
CA ILE A 286 1.37 4.94 -26.08
C ILE A 286 0.61 3.63 -26.04
N ASP A 287 1.32 2.55 -25.78
CA ASP A 287 0.72 1.24 -25.62
C ASP A 287 -0.33 1.22 -24.48
N PHE A 288 -1.46 0.56 -24.72
CA PHE A 288 -2.55 0.47 -23.73
C PHE A 288 -2.10 -0.20 -22.43
N MET A 289 -1.20 -1.18 -22.52
CA MET A 289 -0.66 -1.86 -21.32
C MET A 289 0.11 -0.90 -20.44
N THR A 290 0.97 -0.05 -21.05
CA THR A 290 1.69 1.04 -20.35
C THR A 290 0.69 1.99 -19.68
N ALA A 291 -0.32 2.47 -20.42
CA ALA A 291 -1.33 3.38 -19.87
C ALA A 291 -2.14 2.75 -18.73
N TYR A 292 -2.55 1.48 -18.89
CA TYR A 292 -3.32 0.75 -17.90
C TYR A 292 -2.53 0.52 -16.61
N LEU A 293 -1.29 0.07 -16.72
CA LEU A 293 -0.42 -0.14 -15.55
C LEU A 293 -0.04 1.18 -14.87
N ALA A 294 0.15 2.26 -15.63
CA ALA A 294 0.44 3.60 -15.08
C ALA A 294 -0.73 4.18 -14.26
N THR A 295 -1.98 3.94 -14.69
CA THR A 295 -3.18 4.48 -14.05
C THR A 295 -3.82 3.54 -13.04
N SER A 296 -3.56 2.22 -13.10
CA SER A 296 -4.22 1.21 -12.26
C SER A 296 -4.02 1.48 -10.77
N PRO A 297 -5.06 1.31 -9.92
CA PRO A 297 -4.97 1.58 -8.49
C PRO A 297 -4.30 0.42 -7.72
N GLY A 298 -3.33 -0.27 -8.34
CA GLY A 298 -2.58 -1.40 -7.80
C GLY A 298 -1.47 -1.02 -6.83
N GLY A 299 -0.83 -2.04 -6.28
CA GLY A 299 0.43 -1.89 -5.54
C GLY A 299 1.60 -1.68 -6.51
N LEU A 300 2.55 -0.84 -6.13
CA LEU A 300 3.72 -0.50 -6.95
C LEU A 300 4.51 -1.75 -7.34
N ASP A 301 4.75 -2.66 -6.38
CA ASP A 301 5.48 -3.91 -6.60
C ASP A 301 4.78 -4.85 -7.59
N THR A 302 3.46 -4.98 -7.45
CA THR A 302 2.65 -5.84 -8.35
C THR A 302 2.65 -5.29 -9.78
N VAL A 303 2.51 -3.97 -9.92
CA VAL A 303 2.52 -3.29 -11.22
C VAL A 303 3.90 -3.39 -11.86
N ALA A 304 4.97 -3.18 -11.09
CA ALA A 304 6.34 -3.32 -11.55
C ALA A 304 6.64 -4.74 -12.06
N ALA A 305 6.19 -5.78 -11.32
CA ALA A 305 6.39 -7.16 -11.72
C ALA A 305 5.69 -7.51 -13.05
N ILE A 306 4.45 -7.01 -13.25
CA ILE A 306 3.70 -7.20 -14.50
C ILE A 306 4.35 -6.44 -15.65
N ALA A 307 4.77 -5.19 -15.41
CA ALA A 307 5.43 -4.35 -16.40
C ALA A 307 6.77 -4.95 -16.87
N ALA A 308 7.55 -5.52 -15.95
CA ALA A 308 8.82 -6.19 -16.28
C ALA A 308 8.65 -7.41 -17.20
N GLY A 309 7.50 -8.08 -17.15
CA GLY A 309 7.13 -9.20 -18.04
C GLY A 309 6.47 -8.77 -19.36
N SER A 310 6.37 -7.47 -19.65
CA SER A 310 5.70 -6.92 -20.82
C SER A 310 6.61 -5.94 -21.56
N SER A 311 6.20 -5.50 -22.75
CA SER A 311 6.88 -4.44 -23.52
C SER A 311 6.51 -3.01 -23.05
N ALA A 312 5.89 -2.88 -21.87
CA ALA A 312 5.41 -1.61 -21.36
C ALA A 312 6.55 -0.67 -20.93
N ASP A 313 6.34 0.64 -21.06
CA ASP A 313 7.30 1.66 -20.60
C ASP A 313 7.36 1.70 -19.06
N MET A 314 8.37 0.97 -18.52
CA MET A 314 8.60 0.88 -17.09
C MET A 314 8.84 2.25 -16.44
N ALA A 315 9.57 3.15 -17.13
CA ALA A 315 9.93 4.46 -16.56
C ALA A 315 8.66 5.32 -16.33
N LEU A 316 7.78 5.38 -17.31
CA LEU A 316 6.51 6.11 -17.19
C LEU A 316 5.59 5.49 -16.13
N ILE A 317 5.48 4.16 -16.11
CA ILE A 317 4.66 3.44 -15.13
C ILE A 317 5.15 3.74 -13.71
N MET A 318 6.44 3.58 -13.45
CA MET A 318 7.01 3.80 -12.12
C MET A 318 6.90 5.27 -11.70
N ALA A 319 7.11 6.22 -12.62
CA ALA A 319 6.95 7.64 -12.36
C ALA A 319 5.51 7.98 -11.93
N MET A 320 4.51 7.52 -12.67
CA MET A 320 3.10 7.76 -12.38
C MET A 320 2.66 7.13 -11.05
N GLN A 321 3.03 5.87 -10.82
CA GLN A 321 2.70 5.13 -9.61
C GLN A 321 3.36 5.75 -8.37
N THR A 322 4.64 6.13 -8.47
CA THR A 322 5.39 6.76 -7.39
C THR A 322 4.81 8.12 -7.02
N LEU A 323 4.57 8.98 -8.00
CA LEU A 323 4.00 10.30 -7.74
C LEU A 323 2.60 10.20 -7.13
N ARG A 324 1.77 9.28 -7.62
CA ARG A 324 0.47 9.02 -7.02
C ARG A 324 0.59 8.59 -5.57
N LEU A 325 1.49 7.66 -5.27
CA LEU A 325 1.74 7.19 -3.90
C LEU A 325 2.10 8.36 -2.97
N PHE A 326 3.09 9.18 -3.35
CA PHE A 326 3.51 10.35 -2.57
C PHE A 326 2.35 11.35 -2.40
N SER A 327 1.65 11.67 -3.49
CA SER A 327 0.54 12.62 -3.45
C SER A 327 -0.58 12.16 -2.51
N ILE A 328 -0.95 10.88 -2.55
CA ILE A 328 -2.00 10.35 -1.68
C ILE A 328 -1.55 10.30 -0.22
N LEU A 329 -0.30 9.95 0.06
CA LEU A 329 0.20 9.93 1.43
C LEU A 329 0.27 11.33 2.04
N LEU A 330 0.59 12.35 1.25
CA LEU A 330 0.64 13.74 1.70
C LEU A 330 -0.75 14.38 1.80
N THR A 331 -1.64 14.13 0.82
CA THR A 331 -2.97 14.74 0.77
C THR A 331 -4.04 13.93 1.50
N GLY A 332 -3.85 12.63 1.65
CA GLY A 332 -4.81 11.70 2.25
C GLY A 332 -5.34 12.16 3.62
N PRO A 333 -4.48 12.60 4.55
CA PRO A 333 -4.93 13.14 5.83
C PRO A 333 -5.85 14.34 5.72
N ALA A 334 -5.58 15.25 4.77
CA ALA A 334 -6.42 16.42 4.53
C ALA A 334 -7.78 16.01 3.93
N VAL A 335 -7.76 15.12 2.94
CA VAL A 335 -8.96 14.59 2.28
C VAL A 335 -9.81 13.81 3.28
N ALA A 336 -9.22 12.93 4.09
CA ALA A 336 -9.95 12.16 5.10
C ALA A 336 -10.60 13.06 6.15
N ARG A 337 -9.90 14.12 6.63
CA ARG A 337 -10.47 15.11 7.54
C ARG A 337 -11.61 15.89 6.90
N PHE A 338 -11.45 16.32 5.66
CA PHE A 338 -12.50 17.02 4.91
C PHE A 338 -13.75 16.14 4.78
N ILE A 339 -13.60 14.88 4.36
CA ILE A 339 -14.72 13.94 4.23
C ILE A 339 -15.41 13.72 5.57
N SER A 340 -14.65 13.51 6.67
CA SER A 340 -15.22 13.28 8.00
C SER A 340 -15.94 14.50 8.57
N ALA A 341 -15.52 15.72 8.21
CA ALA A 341 -16.20 16.96 8.64
C ALA A 341 -17.60 17.13 8.02
N TYR A 342 -17.79 16.61 6.80
CA TYR A 342 -19.06 16.68 6.06
C TYR A 342 -19.87 15.38 6.11
N ALA A 343 -19.37 14.34 6.77
CA ALA A 343 -20.13 13.11 6.98
C ALA A 343 -21.14 13.30 8.11
N PRO A 344 -22.38 12.81 7.97
CA PRO A 344 -23.31 12.83 9.09
C PRO A 344 -22.74 11.99 10.24
N LYS A 345 -22.74 12.55 11.45
CA LYS A 345 -22.41 11.81 12.67
C LYS A 345 -23.42 10.66 12.78
N GLN A 346 -22.98 9.44 12.56
CA GLN A 346 -23.81 8.28 12.88
C GLN A 346 -24.04 8.28 14.41
N PRO A 347 -25.27 8.14 14.89
CA PRO A 347 -25.50 7.93 16.31
C PRO A 347 -24.79 6.64 16.73
N LEU A 348 -24.03 6.74 17.83
CA LEU A 348 -23.34 5.63 18.48
C LEU A 348 -24.33 4.55 18.92
#